data_9d4407dcc6f6b50dc3a83a78b8a25644
#
_entry.id   9d4407dcc6f6b50dc3a83a78b8a25644
#
_cell.length_a   1.000
_cell.length_b   1.000
_cell.length_c   1.000
_cell.angle_alpha   90.00
_cell.angle_beta   90.00
_cell.angle_gamma   90.00
#
_symmetry.space_group_name_H-M   'P 1'
#
loop_
_entity.id
_entity.type
_entity.pdbx_description
1 polymer ?
#
loop_
_entity_poly.entity_id
_entity_poly.type
_entity_poly.pdbx_seq_one_letter_code
_entity_poly.pdbx_strand_id
1 'polypeptide(L)'
;MKTQTYNLTNENVTLTSYILDSSNEMKYREIRPSLLLLPGGGYSFCSDREAEPIAMHFLAMGINVFILRYSLKENSKFPRPLDDADEAMKFIIDNAEEFHVDSGKIAVCGFSAGGHLAAALGTMGKIRPAAMILGYPCITEDICNSPVLSNPVPTLDDKVDDKTPPAFIFAASDDGCVPIRSSLDMALSLSNHNIPFEMYIAEKGGHGFATGDYVTNQNGGKPELYDWIPMCKRWLQKRFFE
;
A
#
# COMPACT_ATOMS: atom_id res chain seq x y z
N MET A 1 -7.89 -15.64 14.66
CA MET A 1 -7.95 -14.42 13.80
C MET A 1 -9.41 -14.11 13.51
N LYS A 2 -9.83 -12.84 13.67
CA LYS A 2 -11.17 -12.35 13.34
C LYS A 2 -11.12 -11.64 12.00
N THR A 3 -12.12 -11.84 11.16
CA THR A 3 -12.26 -11.15 9.86
C THR A 3 -13.66 -10.58 9.73
N GLN A 4 -13.75 -9.33 9.35
CA GLN A 4 -15.03 -8.64 9.17
C GLN A 4 -14.92 -7.59 8.05
N THR A 5 -15.98 -7.46 7.25
CA THR A 5 -16.07 -6.44 6.20
C THR A 5 -17.07 -5.36 6.63
N TYR A 6 -16.64 -4.10 6.48
CA TYR A 6 -17.41 -2.90 6.76
C TYR A 6 -17.68 -2.16 5.46
N ASN A 7 -18.89 -1.68 5.27
CA ASN A 7 -19.23 -0.73 4.21
C ASN A 7 -18.82 0.67 4.67
N LEU A 8 -18.09 1.39 3.85
CA LEU A 8 -17.78 2.81 4.07
C LEU A 8 -18.85 3.70 3.42
N THR A 9 -18.68 5.01 3.52
CA THR A 9 -19.70 5.99 3.09
C THR A 9 -20.01 5.91 1.60
N ASN A 10 -18.99 5.73 0.75
CA ASN A 10 -19.20 5.63 -0.68
C ASN A 10 -19.72 4.24 -1.08
N GLU A 11 -20.63 4.23 -2.06
CA GLU A 11 -21.21 3.00 -2.58
C GLU A 11 -20.13 2.03 -3.11
N ASN A 12 -20.26 0.75 -2.77
CA ASN A 12 -19.33 -0.33 -3.12
C ASN A 12 -17.90 -0.16 -2.57
N VAL A 13 -17.67 0.76 -1.64
CA VAL A 13 -16.40 0.89 -0.93
C VAL A 13 -16.47 0.07 0.37
N THR A 14 -15.52 -0.85 0.52
CA THR A 14 -15.49 -1.76 1.67
C THR A 14 -14.11 -1.83 2.30
N LEU A 15 -14.09 -1.94 3.63
CA LEU A 15 -12.89 -2.18 4.42
C LEU A 15 -13.00 -3.55 5.09
N THR A 16 -12.13 -4.48 4.74
CA THR A 16 -12.08 -5.82 5.38
C THR A 16 -10.94 -5.86 6.38
N SER A 17 -11.26 -6.12 7.63
CA SER A 17 -10.28 -6.26 8.72
C SER A 17 -9.84 -7.71 8.89
N TYR A 18 -8.55 -7.90 9.17
CA TYR A 18 -7.92 -9.16 9.57
C TYR A 18 -7.20 -8.92 10.89
N ILE A 19 -7.83 -9.28 12.00
CA ILE A 19 -7.37 -8.99 13.36
C ILE A 19 -6.85 -10.26 14.02
N LEU A 20 -5.60 -10.23 14.43
CA LEU A 20 -4.96 -11.35 15.11
C LEU A 20 -5.47 -11.49 16.54
N ASP A 21 -5.70 -12.73 16.98
CA ASP A 21 -6.08 -13.03 18.35
C ASP A 21 -4.93 -12.71 19.32
N SER A 22 -5.28 -12.32 20.55
CA SER A 22 -4.32 -12.20 21.64
C SER A 22 -3.89 -13.57 22.13
N SER A 23 -2.64 -13.68 22.61
CA SER A 23 -2.11 -14.87 23.26
C SER A 23 -1.20 -14.52 24.42
N ASN A 24 -1.34 -15.19 25.55
CA ASN A 24 -0.47 -15.00 26.71
C ASN A 24 0.98 -15.46 26.48
N GLU A 25 1.22 -16.25 25.44
CA GLU A 25 2.53 -16.76 25.08
C GLU A 25 3.32 -15.84 24.15
N MET A 26 2.65 -14.84 23.51
CA MET A 26 3.27 -13.96 22.52
C MET A 26 3.46 -12.55 23.06
N LYS A 27 4.62 -11.94 22.77
CA LYS A 27 4.84 -10.50 22.97
C LYS A 27 4.01 -9.68 21.97
N TYR A 28 3.76 -8.41 22.30
CA TYR A 28 3.02 -7.46 21.44
C TYR A 28 1.62 -7.92 21.04
N ARG A 29 0.97 -8.67 21.92
CA ARG A 29 -0.33 -9.30 21.68
C ARG A 29 -1.52 -8.40 21.89
N GLU A 30 -1.39 -7.37 22.71
CA GLU A 30 -2.51 -6.53 23.16
C GLU A 30 -2.76 -5.34 22.22
N ILE A 31 -1.68 -4.68 21.78
CA ILE A 31 -1.73 -3.56 20.84
C ILE A 31 -0.71 -3.83 19.75
N ARG A 32 -1.12 -3.77 18.49
CA ARG A 32 -0.32 -4.13 17.34
C ARG A 32 -0.19 -2.98 16.34
N PRO A 33 0.93 -2.88 15.60
CA PRO A 33 0.95 -2.12 14.36
C PRO A 33 -0.09 -2.65 13.39
N SER A 34 -0.47 -1.83 12.42
CA SER A 34 -1.40 -2.24 11.38
C SER A 34 -0.99 -1.75 9.98
N LEU A 35 -1.59 -2.36 8.98
CA LEU A 35 -1.37 -2.08 7.58
C LEU A 35 -2.71 -1.83 6.88
N LEU A 36 -2.88 -0.66 6.27
CA LEU A 36 -3.92 -0.40 5.29
C LEU A 36 -3.43 -0.82 3.91
N LEU A 37 -4.07 -1.81 3.29
CA LEU A 37 -3.67 -2.41 2.02
C LEU A 37 -4.59 -1.96 0.91
N LEU A 38 -4.00 -1.42 -0.17
CA LEU A 38 -4.66 -0.82 -1.33
C LEU A 38 -4.26 -1.58 -2.60
N PRO A 39 -5.04 -2.56 -3.06
CA PRO A 39 -4.73 -3.32 -4.27
C PRO A 39 -4.68 -2.44 -5.52
N GLY A 40 -3.91 -2.84 -6.53
CA GLY A 40 -3.89 -2.21 -7.84
C GLY A 40 -5.07 -2.59 -8.73
N GLY A 41 -4.99 -2.22 -10.00
CA GLY A 41 -6.03 -2.52 -11.01
C GLY A 41 -6.47 -1.29 -11.80
N GLY A 42 -5.62 -0.27 -11.96
CA GLY A 42 -5.87 0.89 -12.83
C GLY A 42 -7.07 1.74 -12.43
N TYR A 43 -7.50 1.69 -11.16
CA TYR A 43 -8.76 2.25 -10.69
C TYR A 43 -10.01 1.65 -11.39
N SER A 44 -9.86 0.56 -12.15
CA SER A 44 -10.95 -0.17 -12.81
C SER A 44 -11.48 -1.31 -11.97
N PHE A 45 -10.61 -1.94 -11.20
CA PHE A 45 -10.90 -3.04 -10.27
C PHE A 45 -9.86 -3.04 -9.14
N CYS A 46 -10.06 -3.87 -8.10
CA CYS A 46 -9.06 -4.19 -7.10
C CYS A 46 -8.54 -5.61 -7.34
N SER A 47 -7.22 -5.74 -7.51
CA SER A 47 -6.55 -7.02 -7.80
C SER A 47 -6.53 -7.93 -6.58
N ASP A 48 -7.15 -9.11 -6.65
CA ASP A 48 -7.13 -10.10 -5.56
C ASP A 48 -5.72 -10.65 -5.27
N ARG A 49 -4.80 -10.63 -6.27
CA ARG A 49 -3.40 -11.03 -6.08
C ARG A 49 -2.62 -10.10 -5.15
N GLU A 50 -3.07 -8.86 -5.05
CA GLU A 50 -2.47 -7.78 -4.26
C GLU A 50 -3.28 -7.48 -2.98
N ALA A 51 -4.19 -8.38 -2.62
CA ALA A 51 -5.05 -8.32 -1.45
C ALA A 51 -4.64 -9.36 -0.39
N GLU A 52 -5.42 -10.41 -0.21
CA GLU A 52 -5.19 -11.43 0.82
C GLU A 52 -3.82 -12.12 0.75
N PRO A 53 -3.25 -12.46 -0.43
CA PRO A 53 -1.91 -13.04 -0.48
C PRO A 53 -0.85 -12.14 0.16
N ILE A 54 -0.94 -10.84 -0.07
CA ILE A 54 -0.05 -9.86 0.57
C ILE A 54 -0.34 -9.75 2.07
N ALA A 55 -1.62 -9.67 2.46
CA ALA A 55 -2.03 -9.55 3.85
C ALA A 55 -1.45 -10.66 4.73
N MET A 56 -1.44 -11.92 4.23
CA MET A 56 -0.90 -13.07 4.97
C MET A 56 0.57 -12.90 5.35
N HIS A 57 1.38 -12.27 4.52
CA HIS A 57 2.79 -12.01 4.83
C HIS A 57 2.97 -11.05 6.01
N PHE A 58 2.12 -10.04 6.14
CA PHE A 58 2.19 -9.06 7.24
C PHE A 58 1.50 -9.55 8.51
N LEU A 59 0.41 -10.29 8.38
CA LEU A 59 -0.22 -10.99 9.52
C LEU A 59 0.78 -11.93 10.21
N ALA A 60 1.60 -12.66 9.44
CA ALA A 60 2.65 -13.53 9.99
C ALA A 60 3.75 -12.77 10.75
N MET A 61 3.84 -11.42 10.61
CA MET A 61 4.72 -10.56 11.42
C MET A 61 4.06 -10.07 12.71
N GLY A 62 2.79 -10.34 12.94
CA GLY A 62 2.03 -9.80 14.06
C GLY A 62 1.42 -8.41 13.80
N ILE A 63 1.29 -8.01 12.53
CA ILE A 63 0.65 -6.76 12.09
C ILE A 63 -0.80 -7.07 11.72
N ASN A 64 -1.77 -6.30 12.24
CA ASN A 64 -3.15 -6.40 11.79
C ASN A 64 -3.29 -5.77 10.39
N VAL A 65 -4.15 -6.34 9.54
CA VAL A 65 -4.28 -5.86 8.16
C VAL A 65 -5.71 -5.46 7.86
N PHE A 66 -5.85 -4.36 7.14
CA PHE A 66 -7.12 -3.84 6.63
C PHE A 66 -7.01 -3.69 5.11
N ILE A 67 -7.86 -4.37 4.35
CA ILE A 67 -7.89 -4.27 2.89
C ILE A 67 -9.02 -3.32 2.49
N LEU A 68 -8.66 -2.23 1.82
CA LEU A 68 -9.63 -1.27 1.29
C LEU A 68 -9.90 -1.57 -0.19
N ARG A 69 -11.16 -1.83 -0.52
CA ARG A 69 -11.67 -1.80 -1.89
C ARG A 69 -12.32 -0.44 -2.11
N TYR A 70 -11.56 0.46 -2.72
CA TYR A 70 -11.87 1.88 -2.90
C TYR A 70 -12.73 2.14 -4.15
N SER A 71 -13.16 3.38 -4.35
CA SER A 71 -13.96 3.83 -5.50
C SER A 71 -13.29 3.54 -6.83
N LEU A 72 -14.02 2.95 -7.77
CA LEU A 72 -13.53 2.42 -9.04
C LEU A 72 -14.30 3.00 -10.23
N LYS A 73 -13.73 2.86 -11.44
CA LYS A 73 -14.32 3.23 -12.74
C LYS A 73 -14.75 4.70 -12.75
N GLU A 74 -15.99 4.98 -13.15
CA GLU A 74 -16.57 6.35 -13.15
C GLU A 74 -16.55 7.03 -11.77
N ASN A 75 -16.54 6.24 -10.69
CA ASN A 75 -16.46 6.72 -9.32
C ASN A 75 -15.02 6.97 -8.85
N SER A 76 -13.99 6.63 -9.64
CA SER A 76 -12.59 6.84 -9.27
C SER A 76 -12.04 8.22 -9.61
N LYS A 77 -12.91 9.19 -9.95
CA LYS A 77 -12.48 10.58 -10.18
C LYS A 77 -11.87 11.14 -8.89
N PHE A 78 -10.62 11.59 -9.00
CA PHE A 78 -9.90 12.16 -7.87
C PHE A 78 -10.58 13.45 -7.39
N PRO A 79 -10.71 13.71 -6.06
CA PRO A 79 -10.05 13.00 -4.96
C PRO A 79 -10.83 11.83 -4.33
N ARG A 80 -11.94 11.37 -4.90
CA ARG A 80 -12.83 10.39 -4.25
C ARG A 80 -12.12 9.13 -3.71
N PRO A 81 -11.19 8.46 -4.42
CA PRO A 81 -10.43 7.35 -3.84
C PRO A 81 -9.56 7.77 -2.64
N LEU A 82 -9.04 8.99 -2.63
CA LEU A 82 -8.29 9.52 -1.48
C LEU A 82 -9.20 9.77 -0.28
N ASP A 83 -10.42 10.29 -0.51
CA ASP A 83 -11.40 10.43 0.57
C ASP A 83 -11.80 9.07 1.15
N ASP A 84 -11.91 8.00 0.33
CA ASP A 84 -12.14 6.63 0.82
C ASP A 84 -10.98 6.14 1.69
N ALA A 85 -9.72 6.43 1.29
CA ALA A 85 -8.54 6.04 2.06
C ALA A 85 -8.42 6.83 3.38
N ASP A 86 -8.73 8.13 3.37
CA ASP A 86 -8.82 8.96 4.58
C ASP A 86 -9.90 8.45 5.53
N GLU A 87 -11.08 8.06 5.01
CA GLU A 87 -12.17 7.47 5.79
C GLU A 87 -11.74 6.13 6.41
N ALA A 88 -11.05 5.28 5.64
CA ALA A 88 -10.52 4.01 6.14
C ALA A 88 -9.50 4.23 7.27
N MET A 89 -8.57 5.18 7.12
CA MET A 89 -7.62 5.54 8.19
C MET A 89 -8.35 6.02 9.44
N LYS A 90 -9.32 6.92 9.26
CA LYS A 90 -10.13 7.41 10.38
C LYS A 90 -10.90 6.27 11.06
N PHE A 91 -11.52 5.38 10.29
CA PHE A 91 -12.27 4.23 10.82
C PHE A 91 -11.38 3.30 11.65
N ILE A 92 -10.16 3.01 11.19
CA ILE A 92 -9.19 2.19 11.93
C ILE A 92 -8.81 2.87 13.26
N ILE A 93 -8.55 4.17 13.24
CA ILE A 93 -8.15 4.95 14.43
C ILE A 93 -9.31 5.05 15.43
N ASP A 94 -10.52 5.36 14.97
CA ASP A 94 -11.71 5.49 15.83
C ASP A 94 -12.06 4.16 16.53
N ASN A 95 -11.71 3.01 15.92
CA ASN A 95 -11.96 1.68 16.47
C ASN A 95 -10.65 0.99 16.94
N ALA A 96 -9.60 1.75 17.22
CA ALA A 96 -8.28 1.20 17.54
C ALA A 96 -8.28 0.28 18.77
N GLU A 97 -9.10 0.58 19.79
CA GLU A 97 -9.25 -0.25 20.98
C GLU A 97 -9.86 -1.62 20.62
N GLU A 98 -10.96 -1.64 19.85
CA GLU A 98 -11.64 -2.87 19.41
C GLU A 98 -10.71 -3.73 18.52
N PHE A 99 -9.95 -3.08 17.64
CA PHE A 99 -9.04 -3.75 16.72
C PHE A 99 -7.67 -4.06 17.33
N HIS A 100 -7.41 -3.67 18.57
CA HIS A 100 -6.10 -3.80 19.21
C HIS A 100 -4.96 -3.18 18.37
N VAL A 101 -5.20 -1.98 17.83
CA VAL A 101 -4.29 -1.26 16.94
C VAL A 101 -3.58 -0.12 17.66
N ASP A 102 -2.27 -0.01 17.44
CA ASP A 102 -1.51 1.21 17.75
C ASP A 102 -1.77 2.24 16.66
N SER A 103 -2.58 3.25 16.95
CA SER A 103 -2.96 4.31 16.00
C SER A 103 -1.78 5.15 15.50
N GLY A 104 -0.66 5.15 16.22
CA GLY A 104 0.60 5.78 15.79
C GLY A 104 1.45 4.91 14.87
N LYS A 105 1.07 3.64 14.66
CA LYS A 105 1.82 2.65 13.88
C LYS A 105 0.97 2.01 12.78
N ILE A 106 0.30 2.83 11.99
CA ILE A 106 -0.46 2.40 10.82
C ILE A 106 0.37 2.70 9.57
N ALA A 107 0.84 1.66 8.88
CA ALA A 107 1.43 1.81 7.55
C ALA A 107 0.37 1.71 6.46
N VAL A 108 0.63 2.29 5.29
CA VAL A 108 -0.13 2.02 4.06
C VAL A 108 0.72 1.20 3.09
N CYS A 109 0.12 0.22 2.43
CA CYS A 109 0.76 -0.54 1.35
C CYS A 109 -0.14 -0.48 0.12
N GLY A 110 0.41 -0.09 -1.03
CA GLY A 110 -0.37 -0.05 -2.26
C GLY A 110 0.44 -0.47 -3.49
N PHE A 111 -0.27 -0.95 -4.51
CA PHE A 111 0.30 -1.53 -5.72
C PHE A 111 -0.23 -0.81 -6.95
N SER A 112 0.61 -0.44 -7.91
CA SER A 112 0.19 0.18 -9.18
C SER A 112 -0.71 1.42 -8.93
N ALA A 113 -1.96 1.43 -9.37
CA ALA A 113 -2.95 2.47 -9.02
C ALA A 113 -3.22 2.56 -7.51
N GLY A 114 -3.23 1.42 -6.78
CA GLY A 114 -3.26 1.41 -5.31
C GLY A 114 -1.97 1.97 -4.71
N GLY A 115 -0.83 1.82 -5.39
CA GLY A 115 0.44 2.47 -5.05
C GLY A 115 0.39 3.98 -5.21
N HIS A 116 -0.29 4.47 -6.26
CA HIS A 116 -0.64 5.89 -6.39
C HIS A 116 -1.49 6.36 -5.19
N LEU A 117 -2.55 5.62 -4.86
CA LEU A 117 -3.43 5.97 -3.76
C LEU A 117 -2.70 5.96 -2.40
N ALA A 118 -1.78 5.01 -2.19
CA ALA A 118 -0.94 4.97 -0.99
C ALA A 118 -0.01 6.18 -0.90
N ALA A 119 0.63 6.55 -2.01
CA ALA A 119 1.47 7.74 -2.08
C ALA A 119 0.64 9.03 -1.91
N ALA A 120 -0.56 9.11 -2.52
CA ALA A 120 -1.48 10.23 -2.33
C ALA A 120 -1.90 10.40 -0.86
N LEU A 121 -2.22 9.29 -0.17
CA LEU A 121 -2.53 9.32 1.25
C LEU A 121 -1.34 9.82 2.08
N GLY A 122 -0.11 9.40 1.74
CA GLY A 122 1.10 9.84 2.43
C GLY A 122 1.51 11.28 2.16
N THR A 123 1.17 11.85 0.99
CA THR A 123 1.58 13.21 0.59
C THR A 123 0.47 14.25 0.72
N MET A 124 -0.79 13.85 0.53
CA MET A 124 -1.95 14.75 0.46
C MET A 124 -3.09 14.38 1.44
N GLY A 125 -3.03 13.20 2.07
CA GLY A 125 -4.06 12.71 2.98
C GLY A 125 -4.27 13.59 4.19
N LYS A 126 -5.50 13.63 4.70
CA LYS A 126 -5.89 14.33 5.94
C LYS A 126 -5.28 13.64 7.17
N ILE A 127 -5.19 12.30 7.11
CA ILE A 127 -4.56 11.46 8.13
C ILE A 127 -3.43 10.68 7.45
N ARG A 128 -2.19 11.13 7.64
CA ARG A 128 -1.04 10.48 7.01
C ARG A 128 -0.61 9.23 7.78
N PRO A 129 -0.27 8.14 7.07
CA PRO A 129 0.22 6.91 7.70
C PRO A 129 1.61 7.12 8.33
N ALA A 130 2.01 6.21 9.21
CA ALA A 130 3.35 6.23 9.81
C ALA A 130 4.46 5.76 8.84
N ALA A 131 4.11 5.04 7.78
CA ALA A 131 5.02 4.55 6.74
C ALA A 131 4.26 4.21 5.46
N MET A 132 4.92 4.29 4.30
CA MET A 132 4.39 3.90 2.99
C MET A 132 5.15 2.70 2.43
N ILE A 133 4.43 1.76 1.81
CA ILE A 133 4.98 0.66 1.01
C ILE A 133 4.39 0.80 -0.38
N LEU A 134 5.22 1.10 -1.38
CA LEU A 134 4.82 1.47 -2.73
C LEU A 134 5.32 0.44 -3.74
N GLY A 135 4.44 -0.44 -4.20
CA GLY A 135 4.74 -1.44 -5.23
C GLY A 135 4.47 -0.90 -6.62
N TYR A 136 5.50 -0.77 -7.46
CA TYR A 136 5.41 -0.28 -8.85
C TYR A 136 4.36 0.83 -9.06
N PRO A 137 4.42 1.92 -8.24
CA PRO A 137 3.35 2.90 -8.12
C PRO A 137 3.25 3.80 -9.36
N CYS A 138 2.03 4.23 -9.70
CA CYS A 138 1.80 5.27 -10.70
C CYS A 138 2.03 6.65 -10.06
N ILE A 139 3.09 7.38 -10.42
CA ILE A 139 3.47 8.64 -9.76
C ILE A 139 3.59 9.80 -10.76
N THR A 140 4.24 9.58 -11.91
CA THR A 140 4.61 10.61 -12.87
C THR A 140 3.50 10.93 -13.87
N GLU A 141 3.59 12.10 -14.53
CA GLU A 141 2.55 12.63 -15.42
C GLU A 141 2.19 11.69 -16.56
N ASP A 142 3.18 11.03 -17.16
CA ASP A 142 3.01 10.12 -18.27
C ASP A 142 2.09 8.94 -17.94
N ILE A 143 2.20 8.38 -16.73
CA ILE A 143 1.33 7.28 -16.29
C ILE A 143 0.03 7.79 -15.66
N CYS A 144 0.06 8.90 -14.92
CA CYS A 144 -1.11 9.46 -14.25
C CYS A 144 -2.19 9.96 -15.22
N ASN A 145 -1.79 10.36 -16.43
CA ASN A 145 -2.68 10.78 -17.52
C ASN A 145 -2.89 9.70 -18.61
N SER A 146 -2.36 8.49 -18.40
CA SER A 146 -2.44 7.43 -19.40
C SER A 146 -3.76 6.66 -19.34
N PRO A 147 -4.15 5.95 -20.43
CA PRO A 147 -5.34 5.11 -20.47
C PRO A 147 -5.21 3.84 -19.60
N VAL A 148 -4.09 3.60 -18.95
CA VAL A 148 -3.91 2.55 -17.93
C VAL A 148 -4.80 2.79 -16.72
N LEU A 149 -5.09 4.06 -16.42
CA LEU A 149 -5.96 4.46 -15.32
C LEU A 149 -7.37 4.82 -15.84
N SER A 150 -8.42 4.45 -15.10
CA SER A 150 -9.81 4.73 -15.45
C SER A 150 -10.13 6.22 -15.57
N ASN A 151 -9.44 7.04 -14.81
CA ASN A 151 -9.52 8.51 -14.85
C ASN A 151 -8.12 9.09 -14.63
N PRO A 152 -7.82 10.28 -15.15
CA PRO A 152 -6.60 11.01 -14.80
C PRO A 152 -6.53 11.26 -13.29
N VAL A 153 -5.32 11.15 -12.75
CA VAL A 153 -5.03 11.42 -11.33
C VAL A 153 -3.87 12.42 -11.21
N PRO A 154 -3.70 13.11 -10.06
CA PRO A 154 -2.58 14.03 -9.88
C PRO A 154 -1.24 13.27 -9.89
N THR A 155 -0.19 13.93 -10.35
CA THR A 155 1.20 13.52 -10.12
C THR A 155 1.55 13.66 -8.64
N LEU A 156 2.47 12.87 -8.14
CA LEU A 156 2.77 12.84 -6.69
C LEU A 156 4.24 13.09 -6.37
N ASP A 157 5.11 13.09 -7.34
CA ASP A 157 6.52 13.45 -7.18
C ASP A 157 6.72 14.92 -6.77
N ASP A 158 5.79 15.81 -7.14
CA ASP A 158 5.74 17.21 -6.72
C ASP A 158 4.93 17.48 -5.44
N LYS A 159 4.37 16.44 -4.79
CA LYS A 159 3.55 16.55 -3.57
C LYS A 159 4.26 16.13 -2.29
N VAL A 160 5.50 15.66 -2.41
CA VAL A 160 6.32 15.31 -1.24
C VAL A 160 6.64 16.57 -0.44
N ASP A 161 6.48 16.50 0.87
CA ASP A 161 6.76 17.58 1.82
C ASP A 161 7.42 17.02 3.10
N ASP A 162 7.72 17.88 4.07
CA ASP A 162 8.35 17.55 5.35
C ASP A 162 7.51 16.65 6.27
N LYS A 163 6.21 16.47 5.96
CA LYS A 163 5.29 15.59 6.70
C LYS A 163 5.09 14.24 6.01
N THR A 164 5.66 14.07 4.81
CA THR A 164 5.58 12.80 4.07
C THR A 164 6.27 11.69 4.86
N PRO A 165 5.60 10.55 5.11
CA PRO A 165 6.18 9.47 5.91
C PRO A 165 7.30 8.73 5.16
N PRO A 166 8.18 8.00 5.89
CA PRO A 166 9.18 7.13 5.28
C PRO A 166 8.56 6.12 4.33
N ALA A 167 9.29 5.75 3.27
CA ALA A 167 8.80 4.86 2.23
C ALA A 167 9.69 3.64 2.00
N PHE A 168 9.07 2.50 1.69
CA PHE A 168 9.69 1.34 1.04
C PHE A 168 9.12 1.23 -0.37
N ILE A 169 9.96 1.35 -1.39
CA ILE A 169 9.54 1.33 -2.80
C ILE A 169 10.07 0.06 -3.45
N PHE A 170 9.25 -0.61 -4.28
CA PHE A 170 9.73 -1.74 -5.07
C PHE A 170 9.08 -1.77 -6.46
N ALA A 171 9.86 -2.18 -7.45
CA ALA A 171 9.44 -2.25 -8.85
C ALA A 171 10.33 -3.21 -9.64
N ALA A 172 9.98 -3.49 -10.90
CA ALA A 172 10.82 -4.18 -11.86
C ALA A 172 11.31 -3.21 -12.95
N SER A 173 12.57 -3.35 -13.38
CA SER A 173 13.13 -2.47 -14.42
C SER A 173 12.58 -2.77 -15.81
N ASP A 174 12.01 -3.96 -16.03
CA ASP A 174 11.37 -4.39 -17.27
C ASP A 174 9.85 -4.22 -17.27
N ASP A 175 9.30 -3.39 -16.34
CA ASP A 175 7.87 -3.09 -16.29
C ASP A 175 7.43 -2.34 -17.57
N GLY A 176 6.62 -3.01 -18.39
CA GLY A 176 6.11 -2.46 -19.65
C GLY A 176 4.79 -1.69 -19.53
N CYS A 177 4.22 -1.62 -18.31
CA CYS A 177 2.95 -0.93 -18.05
C CYS A 177 3.16 0.38 -17.30
N VAL A 178 3.87 0.33 -16.17
CA VAL A 178 4.25 1.51 -15.39
C VAL A 178 5.76 1.71 -15.49
N PRO A 179 6.24 2.74 -16.20
CA PRO A 179 7.67 2.95 -16.37
C PRO A 179 8.39 3.02 -15.01
N ILE A 180 9.54 2.35 -14.91
CA ILE A 180 10.38 2.36 -13.69
C ILE A 180 10.70 3.79 -13.22
N ARG A 181 10.73 4.75 -14.14
CA ARG A 181 10.90 6.17 -13.86
C ARG A 181 9.90 6.66 -12.80
N SER A 182 8.66 6.18 -12.83
CA SER A 182 7.64 6.53 -11.85
C SER A 182 8.11 6.27 -10.40
N SER A 183 8.74 5.12 -10.15
CA SER A 183 9.31 4.78 -8.85
C SER A 183 10.59 5.57 -8.54
N LEU A 184 11.44 5.83 -9.55
CA LEU A 184 12.70 6.57 -9.39
C LEU A 184 12.45 8.05 -9.08
N ASP A 185 11.49 8.70 -9.76
CA ASP A 185 11.14 10.11 -9.53
C ASP A 185 10.53 10.29 -8.13
N MET A 186 9.71 9.33 -7.65
CA MET A 186 9.25 9.33 -6.26
C MET A 186 10.41 9.23 -5.26
N ALA A 187 11.36 8.31 -5.49
CA ALA A 187 12.54 8.17 -4.63
C ALA A 187 13.42 9.43 -4.63
N LEU A 188 13.59 10.06 -5.81
CA LEU A 188 14.31 11.33 -5.94
C LEU A 188 13.62 12.45 -5.16
N SER A 189 12.30 12.54 -5.24
CA SER A 189 11.53 13.54 -4.51
C SER A 189 11.63 13.34 -2.99
N LEU A 190 11.52 12.09 -2.50
CA LEU A 190 11.76 11.78 -1.09
C LEU A 190 13.17 12.19 -0.64
N SER A 191 14.19 11.89 -1.46
CA SER A 191 15.59 12.29 -1.19
C SER A 191 15.75 13.80 -1.09
N ASN A 192 15.15 14.56 -1.99
CA ASN A 192 15.21 16.02 -2.01
C ASN A 192 14.58 16.66 -0.77
N HIS A 193 13.64 15.98 -0.13
CA HIS A 193 12.97 16.42 1.11
C HIS A 193 13.55 15.77 2.37
N ASN A 194 14.67 15.03 2.26
CA ASN A 194 15.29 14.29 3.38
C ASN A 194 14.35 13.27 4.05
N ILE A 195 13.37 12.73 3.33
CA ILE A 195 12.49 11.69 3.83
C ILE A 195 13.20 10.34 3.67
N PRO A 196 13.33 9.54 4.75
CA PRO A 196 14.00 8.24 4.68
C PRO A 196 13.24 7.26 3.79
N PHE A 197 13.97 6.54 2.93
CA PHE A 197 13.38 5.47 2.13
C PHE A 197 14.36 4.32 1.92
N GLU A 198 13.82 3.13 1.63
CA GLU A 198 14.54 2.01 1.04
C GLU A 198 13.90 1.66 -0.29
N MET A 199 14.69 1.20 -1.27
CA MET A 199 14.19 0.86 -2.59
C MET A 199 14.76 -0.48 -3.06
N TYR A 200 13.87 -1.32 -3.64
CA TYR A 200 14.23 -2.56 -4.30
C TYR A 200 13.77 -2.55 -5.75
N ILE A 201 14.69 -2.76 -6.68
CA ILE A 201 14.40 -2.87 -8.11
C ILE A 201 14.87 -4.23 -8.60
N ALA A 202 13.93 -5.05 -9.05
CA ALA A 202 14.23 -6.30 -9.73
C ALA A 202 14.63 -6.02 -11.20
N GLU A 203 15.59 -6.77 -11.72
CA GLU A 203 15.93 -6.69 -13.14
C GLU A 203 14.77 -7.16 -14.03
N LYS A 204 14.06 -8.21 -13.60
CA LYS A 204 12.96 -8.84 -14.29
C LYS A 204 11.74 -8.97 -13.37
N GLY A 205 10.53 -8.87 -13.95
CA GLY A 205 9.30 -9.02 -13.17
C GLY A 205 8.05 -8.56 -13.92
N GLY A 206 8.22 -7.63 -14.82
CA GLY A 206 7.09 -6.97 -15.48
C GLY A 206 6.21 -6.21 -14.49
N HIS A 207 4.96 -5.91 -14.89
CA HIS A 207 4.00 -5.21 -14.04
C HIS A 207 3.13 -6.18 -13.24
N GLY A 208 2.78 -5.79 -12.00
CA GLY A 208 1.79 -6.52 -11.20
C GLY A 208 2.27 -7.86 -10.68
N PHE A 209 3.54 -8.00 -10.34
CA PHE A 209 4.10 -9.26 -9.84
C PHE A 209 3.68 -9.62 -8.41
N ALA A 210 3.04 -8.72 -7.67
CA ALA A 210 2.50 -8.94 -6.33
C ALA A 210 3.54 -9.54 -5.37
N THR A 211 3.31 -10.76 -4.82
CA THR A 211 4.31 -11.47 -4.01
C THR A 211 5.49 -11.97 -4.84
N GLY A 212 5.36 -12.06 -6.16
CA GLY A 212 6.34 -12.63 -7.07
C GLY A 212 6.42 -14.15 -7.03
N ASP A 213 5.54 -14.80 -6.28
CA ASP A 213 5.51 -16.23 -6.09
C ASP A 213 4.67 -16.98 -7.13
N TYR A 214 4.67 -18.30 -7.03
CA TYR A 214 3.95 -19.18 -7.93
C TYR A 214 2.44 -18.92 -7.98
N VAL A 215 1.85 -18.42 -6.88
CA VAL A 215 0.41 -18.23 -6.76
C VAL A 215 -0.05 -16.91 -7.38
N THR A 216 0.73 -15.85 -7.23
CA THR A 216 0.32 -14.48 -7.60
C THR A 216 0.90 -14.01 -8.92
N ASN A 217 2.02 -14.58 -9.38
CA ASN A 217 2.68 -14.15 -10.59
C ASN A 217 2.06 -14.78 -11.83
N GLN A 218 1.32 -14.00 -12.61
CA GLN A 218 0.68 -14.43 -13.85
C GLN A 218 1.66 -14.73 -15.00
N ASN A 219 2.89 -14.21 -14.94
CA ASN A 219 3.88 -14.30 -16.00
C ASN A 219 4.76 -15.56 -15.89
N GLY A 220 4.37 -16.57 -15.12
CA GLY A 220 5.14 -17.79 -14.92
C GLY A 220 6.39 -17.58 -14.09
N GLY A 221 6.26 -16.78 -13.05
CA GLY A 221 7.29 -16.18 -12.25
C GLY A 221 8.47 -17.06 -11.90
N LYS A 222 9.63 -16.48 -12.04
CA LYS A 222 10.85 -17.02 -11.46
C LYS A 222 10.99 -16.49 -10.02
N PRO A 223 11.59 -17.28 -9.12
CA PRO A 223 11.73 -16.94 -7.69
C PRO A 223 12.52 -15.66 -7.38
N GLU A 224 13.07 -15.00 -8.35
CA GLU A 224 13.95 -13.83 -8.22
C GLU A 224 13.29 -12.58 -7.62
N LEU A 225 11.93 -12.56 -7.53
CA LEU A 225 11.17 -11.42 -7.04
C LEU A 225 10.75 -11.50 -5.57
N TYR A 226 11.13 -12.56 -4.87
CA TYR A 226 10.76 -12.75 -3.47
C TYR A 226 11.45 -11.80 -2.48
N ASP A 227 12.52 -11.15 -2.88
CA ASP A 227 13.38 -10.40 -1.94
C ASP A 227 12.71 -9.12 -1.43
N TRP A 228 11.75 -8.52 -2.13
CA TRP A 228 11.12 -7.32 -1.65
C TRP A 228 10.34 -7.54 -0.33
N ILE A 229 9.65 -8.69 -0.17
CA ILE A 229 8.88 -9.00 1.04
C ILE A 229 9.79 -9.13 2.26
N PRO A 230 10.84 -9.99 2.29
CA PRO A 230 11.74 -10.07 3.43
C PRO A 230 12.48 -8.76 3.70
N MET A 231 12.83 -7.97 2.68
CA MET A 231 13.43 -6.65 2.85
C MET A 231 12.45 -5.67 3.51
N CYS A 232 11.23 -5.58 2.99
CA CYS A 232 10.17 -4.74 3.53
C CYS A 232 9.83 -5.11 4.98
N LYS A 233 9.76 -6.42 5.29
CA LYS A 233 9.54 -6.89 6.66
C LYS A 233 10.62 -6.41 7.62
N ARG A 234 11.90 -6.52 7.26
CA ARG A 234 13.02 -5.98 8.07
C ARG A 234 12.94 -4.47 8.23
N TRP A 235 12.57 -3.76 7.16
CA TRP A 235 12.40 -2.31 7.17
C TRP A 235 11.27 -1.87 8.12
N LEU A 236 10.10 -2.54 8.10
CA LEU A 236 9.00 -2.28 9.02
C LEU A 236 9.34 -2.67 10.47
N GLN A 237 10.06 -3.78 10.65
CA GLN A 237 10.46 -4.24 11.97
C GLN A 237 11.26 -3.18 12.72
N LYS A 238 12.23 -2.55 12.08
CA LYS A 238 13.02 -1.45 12.63
C LYS A 238 12.18 -0.24 13.01
N ARG A 239 11.05 0.00 12.35
CA ARG A 239 10.18 1.18 12.58
C ARG A 239 9.12 0.94 13.62
N PHE A 240 8.58 -0.26 13.69
CA PHE A 240 7.40 -0.53 14.49
C PHE A 240 7.67 -1.35 15.75
N PHE A 241 8.79 -2.08 15.80
CA PHE A 241 9.08 -3.01 16.90
C PHE A 241 10.41 -2.70 17.64
N GLU A 242 11.25 -1.84 17.08
CA GLU A 242 12.49 -1.32 17.72
C GLU A 242 12.29 0.15 18.15
#